data_c70de8c92a40488d93fa8836c26c9320
#
_entry.id   c70de8c92a40488d93fa8836c26c9320
#
_cell.length_a   1.000
_cell.length_b   1.000
_cell.length_c   1.000
_cell.angle_alpha   90.00
_cell.angle_beta   90.00
_cell.angle_gamma   90.00
#
_symmetry.space_group_name_H-M   'P 1'
#
loop_
_entity.id
_entity.type
_entity.pdbx_description
1 polymer ?
#
loop_
_entity_poly.entity_id
_entity_poly.type
_entity_poly.pdbx_seq_one_letter_code
_entity_poly.pdbx_strand_id
1 'polypeptide(L)'
;MTLLARACAPVWCDRTKLDAVLAQGMSAMPLCRQLYVSDTSGVQVSATFMPDGMSNARRGKNLALRLYVASGMQQKGLMLSDVYVNETSQLPCISAVHVVSGDEGMQGFLVADFDLRDLALPERQVKAESSWRQIRGDPAIREALFRQSRIQSQMDAHADDVIAIFDELMCERGVFHAKLHYSSSRSTLWLVDDPYRYRIHVLDEIINPAVCLAYPRRPYTELATVPAAMVRPTLERFRVLREADETVYLRSSSINVINGMVSLTFSCDGTHYMPVEEFLEKGEEFWFGPSGE
;
A
#
# COMPACT_ATOMS: atom_id res chain seq x y z
N MET A 1 -5.78 -8.43 -22.20
CA MET A 1 -7.23 -8.57 -21.90
C MET A 1 -8.09 -8.41 -23.17
N THR A 2 -8.09 -7.29 -23.87
CA THR A 2 -9.01 -7.05 -25.01
C THR A 2 -8.93 -8.09 -26.13
N LEU A 3 -7.72 -8.49 -26.56
CA LEU A 3 -7.55 -9.52 -27.58
C LEU A 3 -8.05 -10.88 -27.11
N LEU A 4 -7.81 -11.23 -25.83
CA LEU A 4 -8.25 -12.47 -25.25
C LEU A 4 -9.78 -12.52 -25.09
N ALA A 5 -10.41 -11.42 -24.66
CA ALA A 5 -11.86 -11.32 -24.59
C ALA A 5 -12.53 -11.53 -25.96
N ARG A 6 -11.94 -10.95 -27.01
CA ARG A 6 -12.39 -11.18 -28.39
C ARG A 6 -12.22 -12.62 -28.85
N ALA A 7 -11.14 -13.30 -28.41
CA ALA A 7 -10.90 -14.71 -28.74
C ALA A 7 -11.86 -15.64 -27.99
N CYS A 8 -12.32 -15.28 -26.80
CA CYS A 8 -13.29 -16.06 -26.03
C CYS A 8 -14.70 -16.01 -26.64
N ALA A 9 -15.11 -14.91 -27.24
CA ALA A 9 -16.48 -14.71 -27.72
C ALA A 9 -16.97 -15.81 -28.71
N PRO A 10 -16.25 -16.15 -29.80
CA PRO A 10 -16.72 -17.15 -30.76
C PRO A 10 -16.76 -18.59 -30.22
N VAL A 11 -16.06 -18.86 -29.12
CA VAL A 11 -15.96 -20.20 -28.50
C VAL A 11 -16.70 -20.29 -27.17
N TRP A 12 -17.47 -19.28 -26.81
CA TRP A 12 -18.12 -19.13 -25.51
C TRP A 12 -18.93 -20.35 -25.07
N CYS A 13 -19.69 -20.98 -26.01
CA CYS A 13 -20.54 -22.13 -25.74
C CYS A 13 -19.78 -23.46 -25.77
N ASP A 14 -18.54 -23.49 -26.28
CA ASP A 14 -17.71 -24.70 -26.36
C ASP A 14 -16.68 -24.66 -25.21
N ARG A 15 -16.98 -25.36 -24.12
CA ARG A 15 -16.15 -25.40 -22.92
C ARG A 15 -14.69 -25.78 -23.18
N THR A 16 -14.49 -26.77 -24.05
CA THR A 16 -13.13 -27.28 -24.34
C THR A 16 -12.32 -26.23 -25.11
N LYS A 17 -12.92 -25.59 -26.10
CA LYS A 17 -12.25 -24.53 -26.85
C LYS A 17 -12.04 -23.26 -26.00
N LEU A 18 -13.02 -22.90 -25.17
CA LEU A 18 -12.93 -21.79 -24.27
C LEU A 18 -11.77 -21.97 -23.26
N ASP A 19 -11.68 -23.14 -22.65
CA ASP A 19 -10.58 -23.48 -21.74
C ASP A 19 -9.22 -23.47 -22.47
N ALA A 20 -9.14 -23.94 -23.71
CA ALA A 20 -7.91 -23.88 -24.51
C ALA A 20 -7.47 -22.44 -24.82
N VAL A 21 -8.41 -21.56 -25.15
CA VAL A 21 -8.14 -20.12 -25.38
C VAL A 21 -7.64 -19.47 -24.09
N LEU A 22 -8.22 -19.80 -22.94
CA LEU A 22 -7.79 -19.25 -21.64
C LEU A 22 -6.42 -19.78 -21.22
N ALA A 23 -6.13 -21.05 -21.46
CA ALA A 23 -4.81 -21.63 -21.20
C ALA A 23 -3.71 -20.91 -21.98
N GLN A 24 -3.95 -20.66 -23.29
CA GLN A 24 -3.04 -19.89 -24.11
C GLN A 24 -2.94 -18.43 -23.62
N GLY A 25 -4.07 -17.83 -23.22
CA GLY A 25 -4.12 -16.48 -22.67
C GLY A 25 -3.34 -16.34 -21.38
N MET A 26 -3.40 -17.34 -20.50
CA MET A 26 -2.63 -17.38 -19.25
C MET A 26 -1.13 -17.34 -19.51
N SER A 27 -0.64 -18.12 -20.47
CA SER A 27 0.78 -18.15 -20.84
C SER A 27 1.28 -16.80 -21.42
N ALA A 28 0.36 -16.00 -21.99
CA ALA A 28 0.67 -14.70 -22.58
C ALA A 28 0.54 -13.52 -21.61
N MET A 29 0.07 -13.76 -20.38
CA MET A 29 -0.13 -12.72 -19.36
C MET A 29 0.85 -12.91 -18.19
N PRO A 30 2.03 -12.26 -18.22
CA PRO A 30 2.96 -12.29 -17.11
C PRO A 30 2.29 -11.72 -15.85
N LEU A 31 2.66 -12.23 -14.69
CA LEU A 31 2.16 -11.82 -13.37
C LEU A 31 0.68 -12.10 -13.10
N CYS A 32 -0.09 -12.65 -14.05
CA CYS A 32 -1.44 -13.10 -13.80
C CYS A 32 -1.41 -14.34 -12.90
N ARG A 33 -2.16 -14.29 -11.80
CA ARG A 33 -2.25 -15.39 -10.83
C ARG A 33 -3.43 -16.32 -11.10
N GLN A 34 -4.55 -15.76 -11.54
CA GLN A 34 -5.74 -16.53 -11.89
C GLN A 34 -6.42 -15.89 -13.10
N LEU A 35 -6.84 -16.72 -14.04
CA LEU A 35 -7.56 -16.32 -15.24
C LEU A 35 -8.77 -17.21 -15.42
N TYR A 36 -9.95 -16.62 -15.58
CA TYR A 36 -11.20 -17.34 -15.79
C TYR A 36 -12.26 -16.44 -16.44
N VAL A 37 -13.37 -17.05 -16.84
CA VAL A 37 -14.54 -16.30 -17.31
C VAL A 37 -15.79 -16.66 -16.50
N SER A 38 -16.65 -15.66 -16.30
CA SER A 38 -17.98 -15.82 -15.71
C SER A 38 -19.05 -15.30 -16.67
N ASP A 39 -20.26 -15.83 -16.56
CA ASP A 39 -21.40 -15.31 -17.28
C ASP A 39 -21.88 -13.97 -16.71
N THR A 40 -22.93 -13.42 -17.31
CA THR A 40 -23.52 -12.13 -16.90
C THR A 40 -24.17 -12.15 -15.52
N SER A 41 -24.46 -13.34 -14.97
CA SER A 41 -24.99 -13.53 -13.61
C SER A 41 -23.88 -13.69 -12.57
N GLY A 42 -22.61 -13.73 -13.01
CA GLY A 42 -21.44 -13.94 -12.15
C GLY A 42 -21.10 -15.39 -11.87
N VAL A 43 -21.73 -16.35 -12.58
CA VAL A 43 -21.38 -17.76 -12.44
C VAL A 43 -20.15 -18.07 -13.29
N GLN A 44 -19.11 -18.66 -12.68
CA GLN A 44 -17.89 -19.03 -13.39
C GLN A 44 -18.16 -20.17 -14.36
N VAL A 45 -17.98 -19.95 -15.67
CA VAL A 45 -18.24 -20.92 -16.73
C VAL A 45 -17.00 -21.72 -17.16
N SER A 46 -15.81 -21.18 -17.00
CA SER A 46 -14.54 -21.86 -17.33
C SER A 46 -13.88 -22.51 -16.12
N ALA A 47 -12.82 -23.29 -16.37
CA ALA A 47 -11.82 -23.57 -15.34
C ALA A 47 -11.12 -22.28 -14.87
N THR A 48 -10.46 -22.32 -13.71
CA THR A 48 -9.52 -21.29 -13.27
C THR A 48 -8.12 -21.71 -13.73
N PHE A 49 -7.48 -20.88 -14.53
CA PHE A 49 -6.11 -21.08 -14.99
C PHE A 49 -5.14 -20.34 -14.08
N MET A 50 -4.04 -20.96 -13.73
CA MET A 50 -2.97 -20.47 -12.86
C MET A 50 -1.63 -20.74 -13.52
N PRO A 51 -0.53 -20.09 -13.13
CA PRO A 51 0.80 -20.35 -13.70
C PRO A 51 1.25 -21.81 -13.59
N ASP A 52 0.83 -22.50 -12.54
CA ASP A 52 1.18 -23.87 -12.20
C ASP A 52 0.15 -24.93 -12.66
N GLY A 53 -0.92 -24.52 -13.36
CA GLY A 53 -1.92 -25.43 -13.88
C GLY A 53 -3.33 -24.89 -13.94
N MET A 54 -4.32 -25.78 -13.92
CA MET A 54 -5.74 -25.40 -13.94
C MET A 54 -6.55 -26.12 -12.85
N SER A 55 -7.64 -25.48 -12.40
CA SER A 55 -8.56 -26.04 -11.43
C SER A 55 -10.02 -25.87 -11.87
N ASN A 56 -10.80 -26.94 -11.76
CA ASN A 56 -12.23 -26.91 -11.98
C ASN A 56 -13.08 -26.65 -10.72
N ALA A 57 -12.43 -26.49 -9.56
CA ALA A 57 -13.10 -26.39 -8.26
C ALA A 57 -14.08 -25.21 -8.11
N ARG A 58 -13.92 -24.18 -8.93
CA ARG A 58 -14.79 -23.00 -8.94
C ARG A 58 -15.76 -22.93 -10.12
N ARG A 59 -15.67 -23.84 -11.08
CA ARG A 59 -16.60 -23.89 -12.20
C ARG A 59 -18.04 -24.12 -11.70
N GLY A 60 -18.96 -23.29 -12.14
CA GLY A 60 -20.36 -23.31 -11.70
C GLY A 60 -20.62 -22.58 -10.38
N LYS A 61 -19.61 -22.05 -9.71
CA LYS A 61 -19.80 -21.23 -8.50
C LYS A 61 -20.20 -19.81 -8.87
N ASN A 62 -21.14 -19.28 -8.10
CA ASN A 62 -21.56 -17.89 -8.23
C ASN A 62 -20.54 -16.96 -7.51
N LEU A 63 -19.94 -16.08 -8.27
CA LEU A 63 -18.97 -15.07 -7.83
C LEU A 63 -19.57 -13.66 -7.83
N ALA A 64 -20.90 -13.54 -7.96
CA ALA A 64 -21.60 -12.25 -8.07
C ALA A 64 -21.38 -11.31 -6.88
N LEU A 65 -21.08 -11.85 -5.69
CA LEU A 65 -20.74 -11.06 -4.51
C LEU A 65 -19.34 -10.45 -4.56
N ARG A 66 -18.51 -10.80 -5.55
CA ARG A 66 -17.24 -10.12 -5.75
C ARG A 66 -17.50 -8.72 -6.28
N LEU A 67 -16.76 -7.76 -5.74
CA LEU A 67 -16.96 -6.30 -5.91
C LEU A 67 -17.13 -5.82 -7.37
N TYR A 68 -16.57 -6.53 -8.34
CA TYR A 68 -16.68 -6.16 -9.75
C TYR A 68 -18.04 -6.43 -10.40
N VAL A 69 -18.83 -7.35 -9.86
CA VAL A 69 -20.20 -7.62 -10.37
C VAL A 69 -21.19 -6.66 -9.75
N ALA A 70 -20.98 -6.26 -8.48
CA ALA A 70 -21.84 -5.33 -7.74
C ALA A 70 -21.74 -3.88 -8.24
N SER A 71 -20.65 -3.50 -8.89
CA SER A 71 -20.40 -2.12 -9.34
C SER A 71 -21.15 -1.71 -10.62
N GLY A 72 -22.14 -2.49 -11.05
CA GLY A 72 -22.98 -2.11 -12.21
C GLY A 72 -22.19 -2.02 -13.52
N MET A 73 -21.55 -3.12 -13.92
CA MET A 73 -20.77 -3.22 -15.16
C MET A 73 -21.63 -3.09 -16.42
N GLN A 74 -22.14 -1.92 -16.68
CA GLN A 74 -22.72 -1.56 -17.97
C GLN A 74 -21.72 -0.88 -18.92
N GLN A 75 -20.48 -0.68 -18.48
CA GLN A 75 -19.47 0.00 -19.27
C GLN A 75 -18.72 -0.98 -20.19
N LYS A 76 -18.64 -0.65 -21.46
CA LYS A 76 -17.84 -1.37 -22.46
C LYS A 76 -16.35 -1.16 -22.16
N GLY A 77 -15.59 -2.24 -22.01
CA GLY A 77 -14.14 -2.16 -21.92
C GLY A 77 -13.50 -2.91 -20.75
N LEU A 78 -12.29 -2.49 -20.43
CA LEU A 78 -11.49 -3.02 -19.34
C LEU A 78 -11.75 -2.21 -18.06
N MET A 79 -11.99 -2.89 -16.95
CA MET A 79 -12.11 -2.33 -15.62
C MET A 79 -11.08 -2.96 -14.68
N LEU A 80 -10.66 -2.20 -13.69
CA LEU A 80 -9.88 -2.68 -12.54
C LEU A 80 -10.76 -2.63 -11.30
N SER A 81 -10.72 -3.69 -10.50
CA SER A 81 -11.38 -3.71 -9.19
C SER A 81 -10.64 -2.83 -8.18
N ASP A 82 -11.30 -2.51 -7.08
CA ASP A 82 -10.60 -2.10 -5.87
C ASP A 82 -9.70 -3.25 -5.37
N VAL A 83 -8.74 -2.90 -4.51
CA VAL A 83 -7.88 -3.89 -3.86
C VAL A 83 -8.71 -4.73 -2.90
N TYR A 84 -8.59 -6.04 -2.99
CA TYR A 84 -9.24 -6.98 -2.09
C TYR A 84 -8.26 -8.07 -1.64
N VAL A 85 -8.56 -8.74 -0.53
CA VAL A 85 -7.79 -9.91 -0.08
C VAL A 85 -8.36 -11.16 -0.74
N ASN A 86 -7.52 -11.86 -1.50
CA ASN A 86 -7.92 -13.10 -2.16
C ASN A 86 -8.16 -14.20 -1.12
N GLU A 87 -9.32 -14.84 -1.16
CA GLU A 87 -9.73 -15.88 -0.19
C GLU A 87 -8.79 -17.09 -0.15
N THR A 88 -8.17 -17.41 -1.28
CA THR A 88 -7.31 -18.61 -1.41
C THR A 88 -5.88 -18.31 -0.98
N SER A 89 -5.30 -17.21 -1.46
CA SER A 89 -3.91 -16.86 -1.18
C SER A 89 -3.75 -16.00 0.06
N GLN A 90 -4.83 -15.41 0.59
CA GLN A 90 -4.84 -14.42 1.67
C GLN A 90 -3.94 -13.20 1.39
N LEU A 91 -3.74 -12.89 0.11
CA LEU A 91 -2.88 -11.81 -0.35
C LEU A 91 -3.70 -10.69 -0.98
N PRO A 92 -3.21 -9.42 -0.93
CA PRO A 92 -3.87 -8.30 -1.59
C PRO A 92 -3.78 -8.47 -3.11
N CYS A 93 -4.93 -8.47 -3.75
CA CYS A 93 -5.09 -8.67 -5.18
C CYS A 93 -5.90 -7.54 -5.80
N ILE A 94 -5.70 -7.38 -7.11
CA ILE A 94 -6.54 -6.56 -7.98
C ILE A 94 -7.01 -7.44 -9.14
N SER A 95 -8.26 -7.29 -9.54
CA SER A 95 -8.81 -7.97 -10.71
C SER A 95 -8.94 -7.01 -11.88
N ALA A 96 -8.40 -7.42 -13.03
CA ALA A 96 -8.72 -6.82 -14.30
C ALA A 96 -9.88 -7.57 -14.93
N VAL A 97 -10.97 -6.87 -15.22
CA VAL A 97 -12.20 -7.45 -15.73
C VAL A 97 -12.52 -6.85 -17.10
N HIS A 98 -12.76 -7.68 -18.08
CA HIS A 98 -13.11 -7.26 -19.43
C HIS A 98 -14.41 -7.90 -19.87
N VAL A 99 -15.32 -7.12 -20.43
CA VAL A 99 -16.57 -7.62 -21.01
C VAL A 99 -16.26 -8.49 -22.22
N VAL A 100 -16.85 -9.68 -22.29
CA VAL A 100 -16.86 -10.55 -23.48
C VAL A 100 -18.18 -10.36 -24.19
N SER A 101 -18.13 -9.88 -25.43
CA SER A 101 -19.31 -9.63 -26.27
C SER A 101 -19.20 -10.43 -27.55
N GLY A 102 -20.25 -11.21 -27.86
CA GLY A 102 -20.46 -11.88 -29.15
C GLY A 102 -21.43 -11.11 -30.02
N ASP A 103 -21.88 -11.76 -31.12
CA ASP A 103 -22.78 -11.16 -32.10
C ASP A 103 -24.16 -10.81 -31.51
N GLU A 104 -24.63 -11.58 -30.54
CA GLU A 104 -25.92 -11.41 -29.86
C GLU A 104 -25.85 -10.46 -28.63
N GLY A 105 -24.69 -9.88 -28.33
CA GLY A 105 -24.50 -8.99 -27.20
C GLY A 105 -23.50 -9.49 -26.15
N MET A 106 -23.67 -9.05 -24.91
CA MET A 106 -22.78 -9.40 -23.81
C MET A 106 -22.98 -10.85 -23.36
N GLN A 107 -21.92 -11.65 -23.41
CA GLN A 107 -21.89 -13.05 -22.99
C GLN A 107 -21.43 -13.21 -21.54
N GLY A 108 -20.54 -12.34 -21.06
CA GLY A 108 -20.02 -12.37 -19.69
C GLY A 108 -18.75 -11.59 -19.51
N PHE A 109 -17.91 -12.04 -18.60
CA PHE A 109 -16.71 -11.33 -18.15
C PHE A 109 -15.48 -12.23 -18.18
N LEU A 110 -14.40 -11.72 -18.74
CA LEU A 110 -13.06 -12.27 -18.60
C LEU A 110 -12.40 -11.62 -17.40
N VAL A 111 -11.94 -12.40 -16.45
CA VAL A 111 -11.35 -11.93 -15.20
C VAL A 111 -9.92 -12.43 -15.08
N ALA A 112 -9.00 -11.52 -14.79
CA ALA A 112 -7.60 -11.81 -14.50
C ALA A 112 -7.22 -11.19 -13.15
N ASP A 113 -6.80 -12.04 -12.21
CA ASP A 113 -6.40 -11.62 -10.87
C ASP A 113 -4.86 -11.48 -10.80
N PHE A 114 -4.40 -10.39 -10.21
CA PHE A 114 -3.00 -10.08 -10.02
C PHE A 114 -2.71 -9.87 -8.53
N ASP A 115 -1.61 -10.43 -8.05
CA ASP A 115 -1.08 -10.10 -6.73
C ASP A 115 -0.42 -8.72 -6.79
N LEU A 116 -0.82 -7.82 -5.91
CA LEU A 116 -0.26 -6.45 -5.87
C LEU A 116 1.25 -6.41 -5.65
N ARG A 117 1.80 -7.41 -4.99
CA ARG A 117 3.24 -7.50 -4.72
C ARG A 117 4.06 -7.84 -5.96
N ASP A 118 3.44 -8.50 -6.95
CA ASP A 118 4.09 -8.85 -8.20
C ASP A 118 3.97 -7.75 -9.27
N LEU A 119 3.00 -6.85 -9.10
CA LEU A 119 2.88 -5.70 -9.98
C LEU A 119 4.03 -4.76 -9.66
N ALA A 120 4.95 -4.59 -10.62
CA ALA A 120 5.90 -3.52 -10.56
C ALA A 120 5.12 -2.23 -10.32
N LEU A 121 5.36 -1.58 -9.19
CA LEU A 121 5.01 -0.18 -9.05
C LEU A 121 5.59 0.49 -10.28
N PRO A 122 4.81 1.32 -11.02
CA PRO A 122 5.40 2.05 -12.12
C PRO A 122 6.66 2.66 -11.54
N GLU A 123 7.82 2.36 -12.15
CA GLU A 123 9.01 3.15 -11.94
C GLU A 123 8.53 4.57 -12.21
N ARG A 124 8.13 5.25 -11.16
CA ARG A 124 8.06 6.67 -11.19
C ARG A 124 9.51 7.03 -11.45
N GLN A 125 9.84 7.23 -12.73
CA GLN A 125 10.87 8.18 -13.06
C GLN A 125 10.37 9.46 -12.37
N VAL A 126 10.74 9.58 -11.11
CA VAL A 126 10.80 10.86 -10.44
C VAL A 126 11.87 11.57 -11.26
N LYS A 127 11.46 12.15 -12.38
CA LYS A 127 12.14 13.34 -12.86
C LYS A 127 12.09 14.20 -11.62
N ALA A 128 13.25 14.29 -10.97
CA ALA A 128 13.46 15.23 -9.92
C ALA A 128 13.08 16.59 -10.51
N GLU A 129 11.82 16.93 -10.41
CA GLU A 129 11.40 18.30 -10.53
C GLU A 129 11.95 18.93 -9.27
N SER A 130 13.19 19.46 -9.43
CA SER A 130 13.93 20.22 -8.43
C SER A 130 13.20 21.48 -7.97
N SER A 131 11.91 21.60 -8.27
CA SER A 131 11.06 22.75 -7.96
C SER A 131 9.99 22.48 -6.91
N TRP A 132 9.92 21.28 -6.33
CA TRP A 132 9.00 21.04 -5.23
C TRP A 132 9.54 21.73 -3.98
N ARG A 133 9.15 22.99 -3.78
CA ARG A 133 9.30 23.67 -2.50
C ARG A 133 8.03 23.42 -1.71
N GLN A 134 8.17 22.94 -0.49
CA GLN A 134 7.09 23.07 0.47
C GLN A 134 6.86 24.56 0.66
N ILE A 135 5.80 25.06 0.04
CA ILE A 135 5.37 26.43 0.27
C ILE A 135 4.92 26.45 1.73
N ARG A 136 5.58 27.23 2.57
CA ARG A 136 5.02 27.58 3.88
C ARG A 136 3.58 27.99 3.59
N GLY A 137 2.61 27.28 4.18
CA GLY A 137 1.20 27.55 3.94
C GLY A 137 0.91 29.03 4.05
N ASP A 138 0.01 29.55 3.22
CA ASP A 138 -0.29 30.98 3.09
C ASP A 138 -0.26 31.65 4.46
N PRO A 139 0.59 32.66 4.69
CA PRO A 139 0.67 33.39 5.96
C PRO A 139 -0.69 33.90 6.44
N ALA A 140 -1.60 34.27 5.53
CA ALA A 140 -2.95 34.70 5.85
C ALA A 140 -3.82 33.58 6.45
N ILE A 141 -3.60 32.34 6.00
CA ILE A 141 -4.29 31.17 6.57
C ILE A 141 -3.69 30.80 7.93
N ARG A 142 -2.37 31.00 8.11
CA ARG A 142 -1.70 30.77 9.41
C ARG A 142 -2.20 31.72 10.49
N GLU A 143 -2.37 33.00 10.18
CA GLU A 143 -2.80 34.00 11.17
C GLU A 143 -4.28 33.86 11.55
N ALA A 144 -5.12 33.44 10.61
CA ALA A 144 -6.59 33.46 10.80
C ALA A 144 -7.18 32.18 11.41
N LEU A 145 -6.58 31.00 11.16
CA LEU A 145 -7.23 29.73 11.48
C LEU A 145 -6.51 28.87 12.53
N PHE A 146 -5.21 28.98 12.74
CA PHE A 146 -4.48 28.03 13.58
C PHE A 146 -3.34 28.67 14.39
N ARG A 147 -3.68 29.36 15.48
CA ARG A 147 -2.74 29.64 16.57
C ARG A 147 -2.54 28.39 17.45
N GLN A 148 -2.19 27.26 16.85
CA GLN A 148 -1.82 26.08 17.62
C GLN A 148 -0.30 26.00 17.74
N SER A 149 0.19 26.31 18.91
CA SER A 149 1.58 26.03 19.26
C SER A 149 1.75 24.55 19.57
N ARG A 150 2.91 23.99 19.24
CA ARG A 150 3.30 22.64 19.64
C ARG A 150 3.28 22.52 21.16
N ILE A 151 2.50 21.60 21.67
CA ILE A 151 2.58 21.19 23.07
C ILE A 151 3.55 20.02 23.12
N GLN A 152 4.55 20.11 24.00
CA GLN A 152 5.45 18.99 24.26
C GLN A 152 4.65 17.80 24.80
N SER A 153 4.63 16.72 24.02
CA SER A 153 3.94 15.50 24.40
C SER A 153 4.82 14.63 25.32
N GLN A 154 4.21 13.64 25.96
CA GLN A 154 4.98 12.64 26.70
C GLN A 154 5.90 11.83 25.78
N MET A 155 5.52 11.62 24.52
CA MET A 155 6.38 10.96 23.52
C MET A 155 7.61 11.82 23.19
N ASP A 156 7.46 13.14 23.12
CA ASP A 156 8.59 14.06 22.92
C ASP A 156 9.58 13.98 24.10
N ALA A 157 9.08 13.85 25.33
CA ALA A 157 9.91 13.74 26.53
C ALA A 157 10.70 12.42 26.60
N HIS A 158 10.25 11.37 25.94
CA HIS A 158 10.88 10.03 25.88
C HIS A 158 11.40 9.68 24.49
N ALA A 159 11.75 10.68 23.69
CA ALA A 159 12.10 10.49 22.28
C ALA A 159 13.27 9.50 22.08
N ASP A 160 14.30 9.56 22.93
CA ASP A 160 15.46 8.67 22.82
C ASP A 160 15.07 7.20 23.06
N ASP A 161 14.26 6.93 24.09
CA ASP A 161 13.78 5.58 24.39
C ASP A 161 12.90 5.05 23.26
N VAL A 162 11.99 5.89 22.76
CA VAL A 162 11.10 5.55 21.64
C VAL A 162 11.91 5.22 20.39
N ILE A 163 12.90 6.03 20.02
CA ILE A 163 13.75 5.80 18.86
C ILE A 163 14.52 4.49 19.01
N ALA A 164 15.13 4.24 20.18
CA ALA A 164 15.91 3.02 20.41
C ALA A 164 15.02 1.75 20.30
N ILE A 165 13.83 1.77 20.87
CA ILE A 165 12.90 0.64 20.80
C ILE A 165 12.37 0.44 19.38
N PHE A 166 12.05 1.50 18.65
CA PHE A 166 11.56 1.39 17.28
C PHE A 166 12.65 0.93 16.32
N ASP A 167 13.89 1.33 16.53
CA ASP A 167 15.03 0.81 15.77
C ASP A 167 15.15 -0.71 15.95
N GLU A 168 15.11 -1.22 17.21
CA GLU A 168 15.12 -2.66 17.47
C GLU A 168 13.88 -3.38 16.91
N LEU A 169 12.68 -2.82 17.09
CA LEU A 169 11.44 -3.41 16.56
C LEU A 169 11.49 -3.59 15.05
N MET A 170 12.02 -2.61 14.34
CA MET A 170 12.09 -2.64 12.88
C MET A 170 13.26 -3.50 12.39
N CYS A 171 14.43 -3.39 13.01
CA CYS A 171 15.63 -4.09 12.55
C CYS A 171 15.71 -5.55 13.02
N GLU A 172 15.12 -5.90 14.19
CA GLU A 172 15.31 -7.21 14.80
C GLU A 172 14.01 -7.94 15.19
N ARG A 173 12.83 -7.31 15.07
CA ARG A 173 11.55 -7.85 15.55
C ARG A 173 10.46 -7.94 14.48
N GLY A 174 10.80 -7.74 13.22
CA GLY A 174 9.91 -7.94 12.08
C GLY A 174 8.82 -6.88 11.92
N VAL A 175 8.95 -5.70 12.53
CA VAL A 175 8.11 -4.55 12.23
C VAL A 175 8.60 -3.93 10.93
N PHE A 176 7.75 -3.93 9.90
CA PHE A 176 8.12 -3.35 8.60
C PHE A 176 7.55 -1.96 8.38
N HIS A 177 6.49 -1.61 9.10
CA HIS A 177 5.88 -0.29 9.05
C HIS A 177 5.54 0.18 10.47
N ALA A 178 6.03 1.35 10.81
CA ALA A 178 5.82 1.98 12.11
C ALA A 178 5.31 3.41 11.92
N LYS A 179 4.25 3.77 12.64
CA LYS A 179 3.69 5.12 12.66
C LYS A 179 3.67 5.66 14.08
N LEU A 180 4.25 6.85 14.26
CA LEU A 180 4.29 7.61 15.50
C LEU A 180 3.22 8.71 15.48
N HIS A 181 2.41 8.78 16.54
CA HIS A 181 1.38 9.79 16.76
C HIS A 181 1.78 10.63 17.98
N TYR A 182 2.48 11.72 17.75
CA TYR A 182 3.14 12.50 18.82
C TYR A 182 2.13 13.04 19.83
N SER A 183 1.10 13.75 19.40
CA SER A 183 0.16 14.42 20.32
C SER A 183 -0.64 13.45 21.20
N SER A 184 -0.88 12.24 20.75
CA SER A 184 -1.58 11.20 21.52
C SER A 184 -0.63 10.23 22.22
N SER A 185 0.67 10.39 22.03
CA SER A 185 1.72 9.50 22.57
C SER A 185 1.43 8.02 22.33
N ARG A 186 1.12 7.70 21.05
CA ARG A 186 0.78 6.34 20.60
C ARG A 186 1.59 5.96 19.37
N SER A 187 1.68 4.67 19.14
CA SER A 187 2.24 4.13 17.89
C SER A 187 1.32 3.11 17.27
N THR A 188 1.46 2.96 15.96
CA THR A 188 0.80 1.89 15.20
C THR A 188 1.87 1.10 14.47
N LEU A 189 1.86 -0.22 14.64
CA LEU A 189 2.88 -1.14 14.11
C LEU A 189 2.24 -2.17 13.21
N TRP A 190 2.95 -2.53 12.12
CA TRP A 190 2.63 -3.64 11.23
C TRP A 190 3.81 -4.59 11.17
N LEU A 191 3.52 -5.89 11.29
CA LEU A 191 4.54 -6.95 11.27
C LEU A 191 4.54 -7.69 9.93
N VAL A 192 5.70 -8.15 9.54
CA VAL A 192 5.87 -8.96 8.31
C VAL A 192 5.03 -10.24 8.38
N ASP A 193 4.93 -10.86 9.56
CA ASP A 193 4.17 -12.09 9.75
C ASP A 193 2.64 -11.87 9.69
N ASP A 194 2.16 -10.63 9.90
CA ASP A 194 0.74 -10.28 9.90
C ASP A 194 0.53 -8.88 9.29
N PRO A 195 0.80 -8.70 7.99
CA PRO A 195 0.88 -7.38 7.35
C PRO A 195 -0.50 -6.69 7.20
N TYR A 196 -1.59 -7.42 7.38
CA TYR A 196 -2.96 -6.89 7.25
C TYR A 196 -3.58 -6.44 8.56
N ARG A 197 -2.92 -6.72 9.69
CA ARG A 197 -3.34 -6.25 11.01
C ARG A 197 -2.31 -5.30 11.57
N TYR A 198 -2.81 -4.29 12.26
CA TYR A 198 -1.97 -3.36 12.98
C TYR A 198 -2.13 -3.56 14.49
N ARG A 199 -1.12 -3.15 15.24
CA ARG A 199 -1.14 -3.10 16.71
C ARG A 199 -0.92 -1.67 17.14
N ILE A 200 -1.69 -1.22 18.14
CA ILE A 200 -1.54 0.11 18.71
C ILE A 200 -0.95 -0.05 20.10
N HIS A 201 0.07 0.74 20.39
CA HIS A 201 0.69 0.87 21.68
C HIS A 201 0.59 2.30 22.20
N VAL A 202 0.29 2.45 23.48
CA VAL A 202 0.43 3.71 24.23
C VAL A 202 1.87 3.86 24.71
N LEU A 203 2.27 5.08 25.09
CA LEU A 203 3.65 5.37 25.44
C LEU A 203 4.21 4.42 26.54
N ASP A 204 3.45 4.18 27.60
CA ASP A 204 3.89 3.31 28.69
C ASP A 204 4.21 1.87 28.23
N GLU A 205 3.52 1.40 27.19
CA GLU A 205 3.82 0.12 26.56
C GLU A 205 5.03 0.23 25.63
N ILE A 206 5.17 1.34 24.90
CA ILE A 206 6.27 1.56 23.95
C ILE A 206 7.60 1.57 24.69
N ILE A 207 7.71 2.35 25.77
CA ILE A 207 8.95 2.49 26.55
C ILE A 207 9.18 1.34 27.54
N ASN A 208 8.25 0.40 27.64
CA ASN A 208 8.41 -0.80 28.46
C ASN A 208 9.00 -1.94 27.61
N PRO A 209 10.29 -2.30 27.79
CA PRO A 209 10.92 -3.36 27.02
C PRO A 209 10.21 -4.72 27.15
N ALA A 210 9.57 -4.98 28.29
CA ALA A 210 8.81 -6.22 28.51
C ALA A 210 7.57 -6.32 27.60
N VAL A 211 7.05 -5.21 27.11
CA VAL A 211 5.90 -5.17 26.20
C VAL A 211 6.36 -5.09 24.74
N CYS A 212 7.07 -4.03 24.38
CA CYS A 212 7.44 -3.83 22.97
C CYS A 212 8.53 -4.80 22.49
N LEU A 213 9.52 -5.14 23.32
CA LEU A 213 10.56 -6.09 22.93
C LEU A 213 10.15 -7.56 23.16
N ALA A 214 8.91 -7.81 23.61
CA ALA A 214 8.34 -9.17 23.67
C ALA A 214 8.00 -9.73 22.26
N TYR A 215 7.99 -8.90 21.23
CA TYR A 215 7.87 -9.39 19.86
C TYR A 215 8.98 -10.38 19.51
N PRO A 216 8.66 -11.50 18.81
CA PRO A 216 9.66 -12.48 18.45
C PRO A 216 10.81 -11.85 17.66
N ARG A 217 12.04 -12.27 17.96
CA ARG A 217 13.18 -11.86 17.12
C ARG A 217 13.00 -12.36 15.69
N ARG A 218 13.25 -11.49 14.75
CA ARG A 218 13.19 -11.73 13.31
C ARG A 218 14.36 -11.02 12.65
N PRO A 219 15.03 -11.64 11.70
CA PRO A 219 16.02 -10.92 10.89
C PRO A 219 15.32 -9.77 10.16
N TYR A 220 16.08 -8.76 9.81
CA TYR A 220 15.59 -7.69 8.96
C TYR A 220 15.01 -8.28 7.67
N THR A 221 13.84 -7.80 7.26
CA THR A 221 13.10 -8.44 6.16
C THR A 221 13.83 -8.30 4.83
N GLU A 222 13.95 -9.39 4.09
CA GLU A 222 14.49 -9.39 2.72
C GLU A 222 13.62 -8.62 1.72
N LEU A 223 12.37 -8.35 2.09
CA LEU A 223 11.45 -7.54 1.28
C LEU A 223 11.71 -6.04 1.42
N ALA A 224 12.59 -5.62 2.32
CA ALA A 224 12.88 -4.22 2.54
C ALA A 224 13.62 -3.62 1.33
N THR A 225 13.14 -2.45 0.90
CA THR A 225 13.84 -1.59 -0.07
C THR A 225 14.74 -0.58 0.64
N VAL A 226 14.52 -0.35 1.94
CA VAL A 226 15.33 0.54 2.78
C VAL A 226 16.40 -0.29 3.51
N PRO A 227 17.69 0.05 3.41
CA PRO A 227 18.72 -0.56 4.24
C PRO A 227 18.47 -0.37 5.74
N ALA A 228 18.71 -1.41 6.56
CA ALA A 228 18.50 -1.32 8.01
C ALA A 228 19.25 -0.13 8.66
N ALA A 229 20.44 0.20 8.15
CA ALA A 229 21.23 1.34 8.63
C ALA A 229 20.54 2.71 8.46
N MET A 230 19.50 2.81 7.62
CA MET A 230 18.74 4.05 7.41
C MET A 230 17.54 4.19 8.35
N VAL A 231 17.15 3.14 9.08
CA VAL A 231 15.98 3.17 9.97
C VAL A 231 16.18 4.18 11.08
N ARG A 232 17.24 4.02 11.87
CA ARG A 232 17.54 4.92 12.98
C ARG A 232 17.73 6.39 12.56
N PRO A 233 18.52 6.71 11.54
CA PRO A 233 18.63 8.10 11.04
C PRO A 233 17.28 8.68 10.62
N THR A 234 16.37 7.88 10.07
CA THR A 234 15.02 8.32 9.70
C THR A 234 14.20 8.69 10.94
N LEU A 235 14.23 7.86 11.98
CA LEU A 235 13.55 8.14 13.24
C LEU A 235 14.11 9.38 13.95
N GLU A 236 15.42 9.54 13.94
CA GLU A 236 16.10 10.73 14.49
C GLU A 236 15.72 11.99 13.70
N ARG A 237 15.63 11.90 12.38
CA ARG A 237 15.18 13.03 11.55
C ARG A 237 13.72 13.39 11.82
N PHE A 238 12.84 12.42 12.12
CA PHE A 238 11.47 12.73 12.56
C PHE A 238 11.46 13.59 13.83
N ARG A 239 12.32 13.28 14.82
CA ARG A 239 12.46 14.08 16.04
C ARG A 239 12.89 15.52 15.71
N VAL A 240 13.93 15.67 14.89
CA VAL A 240 14.41 16.99 14.48
C VAL A 240 13.28 17.82 13.87
N LEU A 241 12.52 17.25 12.94
CA LEU A 241 11.38 17.94 12.32
C LEU A 241 10.22 18.18 13.28
N ARG A 242 10.05 17.32 14.29
CA ARG A 242 9.05 17.52 15.34
C ARG A 242 9.37 18.74 16.21
N GLU A 243 10.64 18.98 16.47
CA GLU A 243 11.14 20.00 17.40
C GLU A 243 11.49 21.33 16.73
N ALA A 244 11.70 21.34 15.43
CA ALA A 244 12.27 22.46 14.71
C ALA A 244 11.43 23.76 14.71
N ASP A 245 10.10 23.67 14.79
CA ASP A 245 9.22 24.84 14.78
C ASP A 245 8.02 24.61 15.72
N GLU A 246 7.60 25.68 16.42
CA GLU A 246 6.47 25.61 17.36
C GLU A 246 5.12 25.65 16.65
N THR A 247 5.06 26.19 15.45
CA THR A 247 3.81 26.35 14.68
C THR A 247 3.68 25.34 13.55
N VAL A 248 4.79 25.01 12.89
CA VAL A 248 4.87 24.01 11.82
C VAL A 248 5.64 22.81 12.33
N TYR A 249 4.94 21.86 12.90
CA TYR A 249 5.52 20.69 13.54
C TYR A 249 4.87 19.40 13.07
N LEU A 250 5.56 18.28 13.19
CA LEU A 250 5.00 16.97 12.90
C LEU A 250 3.93 16.58 13.93
N ARG A 251 2.73 16.25 13.45
CA ARG A 251 1.66 15.62 14.25
C ARG A 251 1.82 14.10 14.28
N SER A 252 2.23 13.53 13.15
CA SER A 252 2.58 12.13 13.04
C SER A 252 3.61 11.90 11.94
N SER A 253 4.38 10.84 12.07
CA SER A 253 5.29 10.36 11.04
C SER A 253 5.22 8.83 10.92
N SER A 254 5.59 8.29 9.77
CA SER A 254 5.76 6.85 9.63
C SER A 254 6.89 6.50 8.68
N ILE A 255 7.47 5.34 8.88
CA ILE A 255 8.40 4.71 7.96
C ILE A 255 7.89 3.32 7.60
N ASN A 256 7.93 2.99 6.32
CA ASN A 256 7.66 1.65 5.80
C ASN A 256 8.88 1.18 5.01
N VAL A 257 9.59 0.21 5.56
CA VAL A 257 10.86 -0.27 4.98
C VAL A 257 10.67 -1.15 3.75
N ILE A 258 9.47 -1.70 3.53
CA ILE A 258 9.17 -2.54 2.36
C ILE A 258 8.92 -1.67 1.12
N ASN A 259 8.08 -0.64 1.25
CA ASN A 259 7.81 0.25 0.11
C ASN A 259 8.78 1.44 0.01
N GLY A 260 9.69 1.58 0.96
CA GLY A 260 10.71 2.62 0.95
C GLY A 260 10.23 4.03 1.25
N MET A 261 9.04 4.20 1.82
CA MET A 261 8.42 5.51 1.98
C MET A 261 8.34 5.96 3.43
N VAL A 262 8.54 7.26 3.64
CA VAL A 262 8.08 7.95 4.85
C VAL A 262 6.77 8.68 4.59
N SER A 263 5.96 8.83 5.64
CA SER A 263 4.84 9.76 5.63
C SER A 263 4.98 10.78 6.76
N LEU A 264 4.69 12.03 6.47
CA LEU A 264 4.86 13.16 7.36
C LEU A 264 3.56 13.96 7.39
N THR A 265 2.94 14.08 8.55
CA THR A 265 1.72 14.89 8.72
C THR A 265 2.07 16.10 9.58
N PHE A 266 2.07 17.28 8.99
CA PHE A 266 2.35 18.53 9.69
C PHE A 266 1.09 19.15 10.31
N SER A 267 1.29 20.09 11.23
CA SER A 267 0.22 20.82 11.91
C SER A 267 -0.61 21.70 10.97
N CYS A 268 0.01 22.22 9.93
CA CYS A 268 -0.55 23.20 9.01
C CYS A 268 -1.03 22.61 7.68
N ASP A 269 -0.77 21.34 7.41
CA ASP A 269 -0.99 20.73 6.10
C ASP A 269 -1.36 19.24 6.24
N GLY A 270 -1.66 18.62 5.11
CA GLY A 270 -1.97 17.20 5.00
C GLY A 270 -0.77 16.28 5.22
N THR A 271 -0.90 15.05 4.75
CA THR A 271 0.18 14.06 4.82
C THR A 271 0.99 14.08 3.54
N HIS A 272 2.30 14.24 3.70
CA HIS A 272 3.29 14.17 2.63
C HIS A 272 3.95 12.81 2.62
N TYR A 273 4.26 12.31 1.43
CA TYR A 273 4.95 11.03 1.23
C TYR A 273 6.20 11.27 0.40
N MET A 274 7.30 10.67 0.81
CA MET A 274 8.54 10.69 0.02
C MET A 274 9.38 9.44 0.29
N PRO A 275 10.31 9.07 -0.63
CA PRO A 275 11.28 8.02 -0.39
C PRO A 275 12.17 8.32 0.81
N VAL A 276 12.56 7.29 1.56
CA VAL A 276 13.44 7.40 2.73
C VAL A 276 14.77 8.08 2.37
N GLU A 277 15.36 7.68 1.25
CA GLU A 277 16.63 8.26 0.77
C GLU A 277 16.50 9.75 0.54
N GLU A 278 15.48 10.17 -0.21
CA GLU A 278 15.21 11.59 -0.46
C GLU A 278 14.93 12.34 0.85
N PHE A 279 14.20 11.74 1.78
CA PHE A 279 13.92 12.32 3.09
C PHE A 279 15.20 12.62 3.89
N LEU A 280 16.15 11.69 3.88
CA LEU A 280 17.41 11.87 4.60
C LEU A 280 18.34 12.89 3.94
N GLU A 281 18.23 13.07 2.62
CA GLU A 281 19.00 14.09 1.89
C GLU A 281 18.49 15.53 2.11
N LYS A 282 17.20 15.71 2.44
CA LYS A 282 16.61 17.04 2.63
C LYS A 282 17.07 17.67 3.94
N GLY A 283 17.67 18.85 3.85
CA GLY A 283 18.01 19.69 5.01
C GLY A 283 16.78 20.40 5.61
N GLU A 284 16.99 21.06 6.76
CA GLU A 284 15.94 21.84 7.43
C GLU A 284 15.40 22.98 6.57
N GLU A 285 16.26 23.58 5.75
CA GLU A 285 15.87 24.63 4.80
C GLU A 285 14.78 24.20 3.81
N PHE A 286 14.77 22.91 3.46
CA PHE A 286 13.72 22.37 2.60
C PHE A 286 12.35 22.42 3.29
N TRP A 287 12.32 22.12 4.59
CA TRP A 287 11.08 22.00 5.37
C TRP A 287 10.54 23.34 5.86
N PHE A 288 11.45 24.24 6.27
CA PHE A 288 11.11 25.48 6.96
C PHE A 288 11.48 26.74 6.18
N GLY A 289 12.13 26.58 5.02
CA GLY A 289 12.69 27.66 4.21
C GLY A 289 13.99 28.18 4.79
N PRO A 290 14.69 29.07 4.08
CA PRO A 290 15.93 29.65 4.58
C PRO A 290 15.66 30.34 5.92
N SER A 291 16.52 30.04 6.89
CA SER A 291 16.50 30.72 8.19
C SER A 291 16.67 32.22 7.90
N GLY A 292 15.60 32.98 8.10
CA GLY A 292 15.66 34.42 7.91
C GLY A 292 16.63 35.01 8.92
N GLU A 293 17.69 35.68 8.43
CA GLU A 293 18.42 36.66 9.17
C GLU A 293 17.53 37.85 9.58
#